data_1b28f57535b307878dd87b156cf33c36
#
_entry.id   1b28f57535b307878dd87b156cf33c36
#
_cell.length_a   1.000
_cell.length_b   1.000
_cell.length_c   1.000
_cell.angle_alpha   90.00
_cell.angle_beta   90.00
_cell.angle_gamma   90.00
#
_symmetry.space_group_name_H-M   'P 1'
#
loop_
_entity.id
_entity.type
_entity.pdbx_description
1 polymer ?
#
loop_
_entity_poly.entity_id
_entity_poly.type
_entity_poly.pdbx_seq_one_letter_code
_entity_poly.pdbx_strand_id
1 'polypeptide(L)'
;MTSAHPRIGITGASGRLGRLVVEALLRSVQASRIVAGLCNPDDDGAKALRALDVEVRQGDYERTDTLDRAFAGIERLLLISSNEFGKRVDQHRNVIEAAKRAGVRRIAYTSVLHADTSPPKLTDEHRRTELVLAASGVPFVILRNGWYTENYAASIPMALEHGALFGSAGQGRISSAARADYADAAAAVLTAAEVENGRIYELAGDDAYTLEEFAAEVAKVSGRPVVYRNLPEAEYEGVLLKAGLPKDLAAFVAASDSVVAEGALFEDGRDLSRLIGRPTKPMRETVAAGEH
;
A
#
# COMPACT_ATOMS: atom_id res chain seq x y z
N MET A 1 9.32 -7.87 -33.45
CA MET A 1 9.78 -8.73 -32.34
C MET A 1 9.02 -8.22 -31.11
N THR A 2 8.01 -8.94 -30.68
CA THR A 2 7.30 -8.61 -29.42
C THR A 2 8.28 -8.80 -28.27
N SER A 3 8.70 -7.71 -27.65
CA SER A 3 9.50 -7.76 -26.42
C SER A 3 8.69 -8.57 -25.39
N ALA A 4 9.13 -9.78 -25.12
CA ALA A 4 8.48 -10.62 -24.11
C ALA A 4 8.65 -9.91 -22.77
N HIS A 5 7.53 -9.52 -22.16
CA HIS A 5 7.54 -8.94 -20.82
C HIS A 5 8.29 -9.86 -19.85
N PRO A 6 9.02 -9.31 -18.86
CA PRO A 6 9.69 -10.12 -17.84
C PRO A 6 8.67 -10.97 -17.07
N ARG A 7 9.12 -12.05 -16.46
CA ARG A 7 8.29 -12.80 -15.51
C ARG A 7 8.25 -12.04 -14.19
N ILE A 8 7.04 -11.67 -13.75
CA ILE A 8 6.81 -10.78 -12.63
C ILE A 8 6.20 -11.55 -11.47
N GLY A 9 6.85 -11.49 -10.30
CA GLY A 9 6.32 -12.02 -9.05
C GLY A 9 5.69 -10.89 -8.20
N ILE A 10 4.57 -11.16 -7.56
CA ILE A 10 3.93 -10.27 -6.61
C ILE A 10 3.76 -11.03 -5.30
N THR A 11 4.34 -10.54 -4.21
CA THR A 11 4.11 -11.09 -2.87
C THR A 11 2.85 -10.49 -2.26
N GLY A 12 2.20 -11.20 -1.33
CA GLY A 12 0.96 -10.71 -0.72
C GLY A 12 -0.16 -10.45 -1.74
N ALA A 13 -0.17 -11.20 -2.85
CA ALA A 13 -1.03 -10.94 -4.00
C ALA A 13 -2.53 -11.13 -3.73
N SER A 14 -2.95 -11.87 -2.68
CA SER A 14 -4.36 -11.97 -2.26
C SER A 14 -4.83 -10.76 -1.44
N GLY A 15 -3.92 -9.92 -0.97
CA GLY A 15 -4.24 -8.70 -0.24
C GLY A 15 -4.88 -7.61 -1.12
N ARG A 16 -5.45 -6.58 -0.48
CA ARG A 16 -6.17 -5.50 -1.19
C ARG A 16 -5.33 -4.80 -2.26
N LEU A 17 -4.06 -4.46 -1.96
CA LEU A 17 -3.15 -3.86 -2.94
C LEU A 17 -2.70 -4.90 -3.97
N GLY A 18 -2.31 -6.09 -3.53
CA GLY A 18 -1.74 -7.12 -4.41
C GLY A 18 -2.70 -7.53 -5.53
N ARG A 19 -3.98 -7.69 -5.23
CA ARG A 19 -5.01 -7.99 -6.24
C ARG A 19 -5.11 -6.90 -7.30
N LEU A 20 -5.17 -5.64 -6.88
CA LEU A 20 -5.21 -4.50 -7.80
C LEU A 20 -3.94 -4.41 -8.67
N VAL A 21 -2.77 -4.75 -8.11
CA VAL A 21 -1.52 -4.81 -8.90
C VAL A 21 -1.60 -5.92 -9.96
N VAL A 22 -2.12 -7.10 -9.62
CA VAL A 22 -2.33 -8.17 -10.60
C VAL A 22 -3.29 -7.72 -11.70
N GLU A 23 -4.42 -7.11 -11.35
CA GLU A 23 -5.39 -6.56 -12.29
C GLU A 23 -4.76 -5.46 -13.18
N ALA A 24 -3.94 -4.58 -12.60
CA ALA A 24 -3.22 -3.55 -13.33
C ALA A 24 -2.23 -4.15 -14.35
N LEU A 25 -1.49 -5.18 -13.95
CA LEU A 25 -0.54 -5.87 -14.83
C LEU A 25 -1.25 -6.60 -15.98
N LEU A 26 -2.38 -7.23 -15.73
CA LEU A 26 -3.14 -7.97 -16.75
C LEU A 26 -3.63 -7.09 -17.91
N ARG A 27 -3.66 -5.76 -17.74
CA ARG A 27 -3.98 -4.83 -18.84
C ARG A 27 -2.91 -4.80 -19.94
N SER A 28 -1.67 -5.20 -19.64
CA SER A 28 -0.55 -5.14 -20.60
C SER A 28 0.36 -6.37 -20.59
N VAL A 29 0.28 -7.21 -19.57
CA VAL A 29 1.13 -8.39 -19.38
C VAL A 29 0.26 -9.66 -19.48
N GLN A 30 0.73 -10.65 -20.21
CA GLN A 30 0.04 -11.94 -20.28
C GLN A 30 0.01 -12.62 -18.90
N ALA A 31 -1.11 -13.22 -18.53
CA ALA A 31 -1.31 -13.88 -17.23
C ALA A 31 -0.21 -14.92 -16.93
N SER A 32 0.23 -15.68 -17.93
CA SER A 32 1.32 -16.67 -17.81
C SER A 32 2.68 -16.08 -17.41
N ARG A 33 2.84 -14.75 -17.46
CA ARG A 33 4.06 -14.03 -17.03
C ARG A 33 3.94 -13.46 -15.63
N ILE A 34 2.77 -13.62 -14.98
CA ILE A 34 2.50 -13.11 -13.64
C ILE A 34 2.46 -14.30 -12.67
N VAL A 35 3.16 -14.18 -11.57
CA VAL A 35 3.17 -15.15 -10.46
C VAL A 35 2.71 -14.46 -9.18
N ALA A 36 1.63 -14.95 -8.62
CA ALA A 36 1.05 -14.49 -7.37
C ALA A 36 1.61 -15.33 -6.20
N GLY A 37 2.44 -14.72 -5.36
CA GLY A 37 2.96 -15.32 -4.12
C GLY A 37 2.01 -15.06 -2.96
N LEU A 38 1.53 -16.12 -2.32
CA LEU A 38 0.54 -16.08 -1.24
C LEU A 38 1.01 -16.89 -0.04
N CYS A 39 0.69 -16.46 1.18
CA CYS A 39 0.91 -17.24 2.38
C CYS A 39 0.07 -18.55 2.34
N ASN A 40 -1.23 -18.41 2.04
CA ASN A 40 -2.16 -19.54 1.88
C ASN A 40 -2.64 -19.66 0.42
N PRO A 41 -2.16 -20.64 -0.36
CA PRO A 41 -2.56 -20.82 -1.75
C PRO A 41 -3.96 -21.42 -1.94
N ASP A 42 -4.65 -21.80 -0.85
CA ASP A 42 -5.97 -22.45 -0.89
C ASP A 42 -7.12 -21.52 -0.46
N ASP A 43 -6.82 -20.26 -0.13
CA ASP A 43 -7.84 -19.28 0.24
C ASP A 43 -8.67 -18.80 -0.97
N ASP A 44 -9.73 -18.04 -0.70
CA ASP A 44 -10.59 -17.52 -1.75
C ASP A 44 -9.90 -16.47 -2.63
N GLY A 45 -8.91 -15.76 -2.10
CA GLY A 45 -8.05 -14.86 -2.86
C GLY A 45 -7.22 -15.62 -3.91
N ALA A 46 -6.69 -16.78 -3.53
CA ALA A 46 -5.96 -17.65 -4.45
C ALA A 46 -6.86 -18.20 -5.57
N LYS A 47 -8.11 -18.60 -5.23
CA LYS A 47 -9.10 -19.05 -6.23
C LYS A 47 -9.43 -17.94 -7.23
N ALA A 48 -9.65 -16.72 -6.73
CA ALA A 48 -9.92 -15.56 -7.58
C ALA A 48 -8.77 -15.25 -8.54
N LEU A 49 -7.51 -15.36 -8.07
CA LEU A 49 -6.33 -15.14 -8.93
C LEU A 49 -6.16 -16.25 -9.98
N ARG A 50 -6.42 -17.52 -9.64
CA ARG A 50 -6.42 -18.62 -10.62
C ARG A 50 -7.51 -18.45 -11.68
N ALA A 51 -8.66 -17.87 -11.32
CA ALA A 51 -9.74 -17.58 -12.29
C ALA A 51 -9.31 -16.50 -13.33
N LEU A 52 -8.25 -15.77 -13.07
CA LEU A 52 -7.62 -14.84 -14.02
C LEU A 52 -6.45 -15.47 -14.79
N ASP A 53 -6.32 -16.79 -14.78
CA ASP A 53 -5.21 -17.56 -15.36
C ASP A 53 -3.82 -17.18 -14.83
N VAL A 54 -3.74 -16.56 -13.65
CA VAL A 54 -2.48 -16.20 -13.00
C VAL A 54 -1.92 -17.40 -12.23
N GLU A 55 -0.63 -17.65 -12.38
CA GLU A 55 0.06 -18.70 -11.62
C GLU A 55 0.11 -18.33 -10.14
N VAL A 56 -0.42 -19.21 -9.27
CA VAL A 56 -0.40 -19.03 -7.81
C VAL A 56 0.64 -19.96 -7.20
N ARG A 57 1.53 -19.42 -6.37
CA ARG A 57 2.53 -20.15 -5.61
C ARG A 57 2.45 -19.82 -4.13
N GLN A 58 2.78 -20.78 -3.27
CA GLN A 58 2.98 -20.50 -1.85
C GLN A 58 4.26 -19.68 -1.66
N GLY A 59 4.17 -18.53 -0.99
CA GLY A 59 5.28 -17.65 -0.66
C GLY A 59 5.05 -17.01 0.70
N ASP A 60 5.30 -17.79 1.76
CA ASP A 60 5.14 -17.36 3.13
C ASP A 60 6.43 -16.70 3.62
N TYR A 61 6.34 -15.47 4.12
CA TYR A 61 7.49 -14.68 4.55
C TYR A 61 8.25 -15.30 5.75
N GLU A 62 7.59 -16.16 6.54
CA GLU A 62 8.21 -16.87 7.65
C GLU A 62 8.78 -18.24 7.23
N ARG A 63 8.47 -18.71 6.02
CA ARG A 63 8.88 -20.03 5.51
C ARG A 63 9.74 -19.89 4.25
N THR A 64 11.04 -19.76 4.47
CA THR A 64 12.03 -19.51 3.40
C THR A 64 12.03 -20.56 2.29
N ASP A 65 11.73 -21.84 2.62
CA ASP A 65 11.59 -22.92 1.64
C ASP A 65 10.46 -22.67 0.62
N THR A 66 9.38 -22.03 1.05
CA THR A 66 8.28 -21.65 0.16
C THR A 66 8.66 -20.49 -0.73
N LEU A 67 9.42 -19.53 -0.21
CA LEU A 67 9.90 -18.36 -0.97
C LEU A 67 10.84 -18.77 -2.09
N ASP A 68 11.78 -19.70 -1.85
CA ASP A 68 12.69 -20.18 -2.88
C ASP A 68 11.93 -20.83 -4.05
N ARG A 69 10.87 -21.60 -3.75
CA ARG A 69 9.99 -22.17 -4.79
C ARG A 69 9.15 -21.08 -5.48
N ALA A 70 8.64 -20.12 -4.71
CA ALA A 70 7.80 -19.05 -5.25
C ALA A 70 8.55 -18.19 -6.26
N PHE A 71 9.84 -17.93 -6.02
CA PHE A 71 10.62 -17.00 -6.85
C PHE A 71 11.41 -17.66 -7.97
N ALA A 72 11.33 -18.99 -8.12
CA ALA A 72 11.98 -19.68 -9.23
C ALA A 72 11.53 -19.13 -10.59
N GLY A 73 12.50 -18.60 -11.37
CA GLY A 73 12.28 -18.03 -12.69
C GLY A 73 11.63 -16.64 -12.71
N ILE A 74 11.49 -15.96 -11.57
CA ILE A 74 11.04 -14.57 -11.50
C ILE A 74 12.19 -13.63 -11.86
N GLU A 75 11.91 -12.66 -12.73
CA GLU A 75 12.86 -11.63 -13.13
C GLU A 75 12.68 -10.31 -12.38
N ARG A 76 11.43 -9.95 -12.07
CA ARG A 76 11.07 -8.76 -11.32
C ARG A 76 10.09 -9.11 -10.22
N LEU A 77 10.34 -8.62 -9.02
CA LEU A 77 9.53 -8.94 -7.84
C LEU A 77 8.95 -7.65 -7.25
N LEU A 78 7.66 -7.66 -6.95
CA LEU A 78 7.06 -6.69 -6.04
C LEU A 78 7.03 -7.29 -4.63
N LEU A 79 7.78 -6.71 -3.73
CA LEU A 79 7.69 -6.97 -2.30
C LEU A 79 6.64 -6.03 -1.71
N ILE A 80 5.43 -6.55 -1.46
CA ILE A 80 4.40 -5.81 -0.72
C ILE A 80 4.68 -5.95 0.77
N SER A 81 4.66 -4.82 1.49
CA SER A 81 4.98 -4.80 2.91
C SER A 81 4.01 -5.64 3.75
N SER A 82 4.57 -6.38 4.70
CA SER A 82 3.81 -7.16 5.68
C SER A 82 3.04 -6.25 6.64
N ASN A 83 1.90 -6.74 7.14
CA ASN A 83 1.11 -6.07 8.17
C ASN A 83 1.47 -6.53 9.60
N GLU A 84 2.45 -7.42 9.76
CA GLU A 84 2.85 -7.95 11.05
C GLU A 84 3.89 -7.04 11.72
N PHE A 85 3.41 -6.15 12.57
CA PHE A 85 4.28 -5.27 13.37
C PHE A 85 5.24 -6.08 14.25
N GLY A 86 6.49 -5.62 14.33
CA GLY A 86 7.57 -6.27 15.06
C GLY A 86 8.25 -7.43 14.32
N LYS A 87 7.62 -8.00 13.29
CA LYS A 87 8.18 -9.08 12.46
C LYS A 87 8.55 -8.64 11.05
N ARG A 88 8.02 -7.50 10.60
CA ARG A 88 8.11 -7.02 9.22
C ARG A 88 9.53 -7.04 8.67
N VAL A 89 10.49 -6.54 9.41
CA VAL A 89 11.89 -6.43 8.92
C VAL A 89 12.50 -7.80 8.64
N ASP A 90 12.28 -8.77 9.53
CA ASP A 90 12.81 -10.13 9.36
C ASP A 90 12.09 -10.87 8.23
N GLN A 91 10.77 -10.72 8.14
CA GLN A 91 9.97 -11.25 7.03
C GLN A 91 10.43 -10.69 5.69
N HIS A 92 10.66 -9.37 5.58
CA HIS A 92 11.16 -8.76 4.36
C HIS A 92 12.58 -9.18 4.04
N ARG A 93 13.45 -9.35 5.05
CA ARG A 93 14.80 -9.91 4.86
C ARG A 93 14.73 -11.31 4.23
N ASN A 94 13.86 -12.18 4.73
CA ASN A 94 13.66 -13.52 4.16
C ASN A 94 13.28 -13.46 2.66
N VAL A 95 12.37 -12.55 2.31
CA VAL A 95 11.93 -12.34 0.91
C VAL A 95 13.09 -11.83 0.04
N ILE A 96 13.83 -10.83 0.51
CA ILE A 96 14.97 -10.22 -0.22
C ILE A 96 16.06 -11.25 -0.46
N GLU A 97 16.44 -12.03 0.55
CA GLU A 97 17.45 -13.08 0.43
C GLU A 97 17.01 -14.22 -0.51
N ALA A 98 15.73 -14.64 -0.44
CA ALA A 98 15.18 -15.63 -1.37
C ALA A 98 15.16 -15.10 -2.82
N ALA A 99 14.78 -13.84 -3.02
CA ALA A 99 14.81 -13.19 -4.33
C ALA A 99 16.24 -13.13 -4.90
N LYS A 100 17.23 -12.82 -4.05
CA LYS A 100 18.65 -12.84 -4.40
C LYS A 100 19.11 -14.22 -4.85
N ARG A 101 18.79 -15.27 -4.06
CA ARG A 101 19.14 -16.67 -4.43
C ARG A 101 18.48 -17.11 -5.73
N ALA A 102 17.24 -16.66 -6.00
CA ALA A 102 16.52 -16.96 -7.23
C ALA A 102 17.03 -16.19 -8.46
N GLY A 103 17.94 -15.24 -8.30
CA GLY A 103 18.47 -14.42 -9.39
C GLY A 103 17.49 -13.36 -9.89
N VAL A 104 16.59 -12.89 -9.05
CA VAL A 104 15.69 -11.76 -9.36
C VAL A 104 16.53 -10.54 -9.75
N ARG A 105 16.19 -9.92 -10.88
CA ARG A 105 16.96 -8.81 -11.46
C ARG A 105 16.58 -7.45 -10.89
N ARG A 106 15.39 -7.31 -10.31
CA ARG A 106 14.89 -6.08 -9.68
C ARG A 106 13.82 -6.40 -8.66
N ILE A 107 13.92 -5.76 -7.49
CA ILE A 107 12.88 -5.75 -6.47
C ILE A 107 12.26 -4.34 -6.43
N ALA A 108 10.94 -4.23 -6.58
CA ALA A 108 10.18 -3.05 -6.21
C ALA A 108 9.59 -3.29 -4.80
N TYR A 109 9.78 -2.36 -3.88
CA TYR A 109 9.30 -2.49 -2.51
C TYR A 109 8.27 -1.42 -2.18
N THR A 110 7.11 -1.81 -1.64
CA THR A 110 6.11 -0.87 -1.14
C THR A 110 6.47 -0.41 0.27
N SER A 111 7.11 0.74 0.35
CA SER A 111 7.46 1.43 1.58
C SER A 111 6.35 2.41 1.99
N VAL A 112 6.63 3.35 2.86
CA VAL A 112 5.73 4.41 3.32
C VAL A 112 6.29 5.79 2.97
N LEU A 113 5.40 6.72 2.68
CA LEU A 113 5.73 8.13 2.38
C LEU A 113 6.66 8.70 3.45
N HIS A 114 7.70 9.44 3.00
CA HIS A 114 8.67 10.11 3.87
C HIS A 114 9.33 9.17 4.90
N ALA A 115 9.62 7.92 4.52
CA ALA A 115 10.17 6.91 5.44
C ALA A 115 11.46 7.35 6.17
N ASP A 116 12.23 8.27 5.58
CA ASP A 116 13.49 8.79 6.12
C ASP A 116 13.32 10.01 7.02
N THR A 117 12.23 10.77 6.88
CA THR A 117 12.02 12.05 7.58
C THR A 117 10.86 12.04 8.56
N SER A 118 9.85 11.18 8.35
CA SER A 118 8.69 11.08 9.23
C SER A 118 9.00 10.38 10.56
N PRO A 119 8.18 10.62 11.60
CA PRO A 119 8.37 10.02 12.92
C PRO A 119 8.48 8.49 12.88
N PRO A 120 9.38 7.89 13.70
CA PRO A 120 9.62 6.44 13.69
C PRO A 120 8.38 5.56 13.95
N LYS A 121 7.38 6.06 14.67
CA LYS A 121 6.12 5.33 14.94
C LYS A 121 5.48 4.73 13.68
N LEU A 122 5.59 5.44 12.52
CA LEU A 122 5.05 4.97 11.24
C LEU A 122 6.11 4.29 10.37
N THR A 123 7.35 4.70 10.47
CA THR A 123 8.33 4.52 9.40
C THR A 123 9.48 3.58 9.75
N ASP A 124 9.76 3.30 11.05
CA ASP A 124 10.97 2.60 11.47
C ASP A 124 11.18 1.27 10.74
N GLU A 125 10.17 0.40 10.72
CA GLU A 125 10.31 -0.91 10.06
C GLU A 125 10.45 -0.79 8.54
N HIS A 126 9.81 0.21 7.93
CA HIS A 126 9.95 0.48 6.50
C HIS A 126 11.35 0.98 6.18
N ARG A 127 11.86 1.97 6.93
CA ARG A 127 13.22 2.47 6.80
C ARG A 127 14.26 1.38 6.98
N ARG A 128 14.11 0.54 8.00
CA ARG A 128 14.99 -0.63 8.21
C ARG A 128 14.93 -1.61 7.05
N THR A 129 13.77 -1.85 6.46
CA THR A 129 13.64 -2.68 5.27
C THR A 129 14.33 -2.04 4.05
N GLU A 130 14.18 -0.72 3.85
CA GLU A 130 14.90 0.00 2.78
C GLU A 130 16.42 -0.18 2.91
N LEU A 131 16.97 -0.10 4.13
CA LEU A 131 18.39 -0.35 4.39
C LEU A 131 18.80 -1.80 4.09
N VAL A 132 17.98 -2.79 4.48
CA VAL A 132 18.23 -4.20 4.14
C VAL A 132 18.26 -4.39 2.64
N LEU A 133 17.30 -3.79 1.92
CA LEU A 133 17.21 -3.88 0.48
C LEU A 133 18.43 -3.23 -0.21
N ALA A 134 18.82 -2.04 0.23
CA ALA A 134 20.01 -1.35 -0.28
C ALA A 134 21.30 -2.15 -0.08
N ALA A 135 21.43 -2.84 1.05
CA ALA A 135 22.58 -3.68 1.37
C ALA A 135 22.57 -5.05 0.66
N SER A 136 21.46 -5.46 0.04
CA SER A 136 21.27 -6.80 -0.54
C SER A 136 22.15 -7.07 -1.77
N GLY A 137 22.51 -6.00 -2.52
CA GLY A 137 23.16 -6.09 -3.83
C GLY A 137 22.21 -6.44 -4.98
N VAL A 138 20.91 -6.64 -4.73
CA VAL A 138 19.90 -6.81 -5.79
C VAL A 138 19.46 -5.42 -6.27
N PRO A 139 19.39 -5.12 -7.56
CA PRO A 139 18.82 -3.87 -8.04
C PRO A 139 17.41 -3.64 -7.54
N PHE A 140 17.11 -2.41 -7.11
CA PHE A 140 15.82 -2.13 -6.45
C PHE A 140 15.24 -0.77 -6.81
N VAL A 141 13.94 -0.65 -6.51
CA VAL A 141 13.15 0.60 -6.56
C VAL A 141 12.28 0.66 -5.30
N ILE A 142 12.18 1.81 -4.70
CA ILE A 142 11.34 2.03 -3.52
C ILE A 142 10.11 2.83 -3.93
N LEU A 143 8.93 2.29 -3.63
CA LEU A 143 7.63 2.92 -3.81
C LEU A 143 7.15 3.33 -2.41
N ARG A 144 7.44 4.55 -2.00
CA ARG A 144 6.97 5.12 -0.73
C ARG A 144 5.53 5.55 -0.90
N ASN A 145 4.62 4.61 -0.65
CA ASN A 145 3.19 4.85 -0.76
C ASN A 145 2.72 5.76 0.37
N GLY A 146 1.96 6.80 0.02
CA GLY A 146 1.20 7.60 0.95
C GLY A 146 -0.04 6.83 1.48
N TRP A 147 -0.99 7.58 2.02
CA TRP A 147 -2.17 6.98 2.63
C TRP A 147 -3.21 6.59 1.58
N TYR A 148 -3.87 5.45 1.78
CA TYR A 148 -4.97 5.06 0.89
C TYR A 148 -6.25 5.79 1.29
N THR A 149 -6.93 6.41 0.33
CA THR A 149 -8.20 7.11 0.57
C THR A 149 -9.24 6.16 1.18
N GLU A 150 -9.22 4.88 0.81
CA GLU A 150 -10.09 3.83 1.33
C GLU A 150 -9.92 3.58 2.84
N ASN A 151 -8.77 3.95 3.43
CA ASN A 151 -8.60 3.81 4.88
C ASN A 151 -9.53 4.78 5.64
N TYR A 152 -9.67 6.01 5.14
CA TYR A 152 -10.64 6.96 5.71
C TYR A 152 -12.07 6.65 5.27
N ALA A 153 -12.28 6.19 4.04
CA ALA A 153 -13.60 5.78 3.56
C ALA A 153 -14.22 4.66 4.42
N ALA A 154 -13.40 3.77 4.99
CA ALA A 154 -13.86 2.73 5.91
C ALA A 154 -14.51 3.27 7.19
N SER A 155 -14.29 4.54 7.57
CA SER A 155 -14.92 5.18 8.71
C SER A 155 -16.29 5.83 8.39
N ILE A 156 -16.67 5.92 7.10
CA ILE A 156 -17.90 6.59 6.66
C ILE A 156 -19.17 6.02 7.33
N PRO A 157 -19.39 4.70 7.42
CA PRO A 157 -20.58 4.15 8.06
C PRO A 157 -20.74 4.64 9.51
N MET A 158 -19.65 4.60 10.30
CA MET A 158 -19.64 5.08 11.68
C MET A 158 -19.85 6.60 11.75
N ALA A 159 -19.23 7.35 10.83
CA ALA A 159 -19.41 8.79 10.76
C ALA A 159 -20.86 9.20 10.45
N LEU A 160 -21.54 8.45 9.58
CA LEU A 160 -22.95 8.65 9.27
C LEU A 160 -23.87 8.26 10.45
N GLU A 161 -23.54 7.21 11.20
CA GLU A 161 -24.30 6.78 12.38
C GLU A 161 -24.24 7.83 13.50
N HIS A 162 -23.07 8.38 13.75
CA HIS A 162 -22.85 9.31 14.86
C HIS A 162 -22.93 10.79 14.47
N GLY A 163 -23.09 11.12 13.19
CA GLY A 163 -23.05 12.50 12.70
C GLY A 163 -21.65 13.15 12.84
N ALA A 164 -20.61 12.35 13.07
CA ALA A 164 -19.26 12.83 13.33
C ALA A 164 -18.18 11.85 12.80
N LEU A 165 -17.18 12.41 12.11
CA LEU A 165 -15.92 11.74 11.82
C LEU A 165 -14.95 12.04 12.97
N PHE A 166 -14.48 11.03 13.67
CA PHE A 166 -13.48 11.16 14.72
C PHE A 166 -12.08 10.97 14.16
N GLY A 167 -11.10 11.70 14.67
CA GLY A 167 -9.70 11.59 14.30
C GLY A 167 -8.79 12.42 15.19
N SER A 168 -7.50 12.38 14.96
CA SER A 168 -6.47 13.08 15.73
C SER A 168 -5.54 13.93 14.84
N ALA A 169 -5.93 14.18 13.58
CA ALA A 169 -5.09 14.82 12.57
C ALA A 169 -5.08 16.36 12.64
N GLY A 170 -5.88 16.98 13.51
CA GLY A 170 -5.96 18.44 13.60
C GLY A 170 -6.33 19.07 12.24
N GLN A 171 -5.50 20.02 11.81
CA GLN A 171 -5.58 20.70 10.52
C GLN A 171 -4.55 20.14 9.51
N GLY A 172 -3.94 18.99 9.81
CA GLY A 172 -2.95 18.35 8.93
C GLY A 172 -3.54 18.02 7.56
N ARG A 173 -2.75 18.25 6.52
CA ARG A 173 -3.14 17.94 5.14
C ARG A 173 -2.72 16.53 4.76
N ILE A 174 -3.55 15.87 3.99
CA ILE A 174 -3.37 14.48 3.57
C ILE A 174 -3.44 14.42 2.06
N SER A 175 -2.33 14.03 1.42
CA SER A 175 -2.26 13.76 -0.02
C SER A 175 -2.55 12.28 -0.30
N SER A 176 -3.73 11.77 0.12
CA SER A 176 -4.09 10.38 -0.13
C SER A 176 -4.44 10.13 -1.59
N ALA A 177 -4.29 8.89 -2.04
CA ALA A 177 -4.78 8.44 -3.34
C ALA A 177 -5.54 7.12 -3.22
N ALA A 178 -6.33 6.79 -4.22
CA ALA A 178 -6.99 5.50 -4.29
C ALA A 178 -5.94 4.37 -4.38
N ARG A 179 -6.19 3.26 -3.71
CA ARG A 179 -5.28 2.09 -3.72
C ARG A 179 -5.01 1.59 -5.15
N ALA A 180 -5.96 1.78 -6.06
CA ALA A 180 -5.80 1.46 -7.47
C ALA A 180 -4.72 2.31 -8.16
N ASP A 181 -4.55 3.58 -7.80
CA ASP A 181 -3.49 4.43 -8.36
C ASP A 181 -2.09 3.94 -7.94
N TYR A 182 -1.91 3.52 -6.68
CA TYR A 182 -0.67 2.90 -6.22
C TYR A 182 -0.40 1.56 -6.91
N ALA A 183 -1.45 0.79 -7.20
CA ALA A 183 -1.32 -0.45 -7.95
C ALA A 183 -0.89 -0.19 -9.40
N ASP A 184 -1.44 0.84 -10.04
CA ASP A 184 -1.04 1.28 -11.37
C ASP A 184 0.44 1.73 -11.39
N ALA A 185 0.89 2.47 -10.38
CA ALA A 185 2.29 2.87 -10.25
C ALA A 185 3.23 1.67 -10.08
N ALA A 186 2.87 0.70 -9.24
CA ALA A 186 3.62 -0.52 -9.08
C ALA A 186 3.71 -1.31 -10.41
N ALA A 187 2.60 -1.43 -11.14
CA ALA A 187 2.57 -2.08 -12.46
C ALA A 187 3.45 -1.34 -13.47
N ALA A 188 3.41 0.00 -13.49
CA ALA A 188 4.24 0.82 -14.36
C ALA A 188 5.73 0.58 -14.10
N VAL A 189 6.18 0.57 -12.84
CA VAL A 189 7.58 0.30 -12.47
C VAL A 189 7.99 -1.14 -12.81
N LEU A 190 7.11 -2.12 -12.61
CA LEU A 190 7.38 -3.53 -12.90
C LEU A 190 7.47 -3.80 -14.39
N THR A 191 6.76 -3.05 -15.23
CA THR A 191 6.77 -3.23 -16.70
C THR A 191 7.77 -2.33 -17.43
N ALA A 192 8.22 -1.24 -16.82
CA ALA A 192 9.18 -0.32 -17.41
C ALA A 192 10.45 -1.03 -17.87
N ALA A 193 10.90 -0.76 -19.11
CA ALA A 193 12.11 -1.36 -19.66
C ALA A 193 13.33 -1.08 -18.78
N GLU A 194 13.49 0.17 -18.38
CA GLU A 194 14.57 0.64 -17.53
C GLU A 194 13.99 1.45 -16.36
N VAL A 195 14.56 1.28 -15.19
CA VAL A 195 14.36 2.12 -14.01
C VAL A 195 15.71 2.23 -13.33
N GLU A 196 16.07 3.43 -12.91
CA GLU A 196 17.31 3.69 -12.20
C GLU A 196 17.37 2.85 -10.92
N ASN A 197 18.51 2.19 -10.68
CA ASN A 197 18.73 1.41 -9.48
C ASN A 197 18.76 2.33 -8.24
N GLY A 198 18.04 1.96 -7.20
CA GLY A 198 17.92 2.76 -5.98
C GLY A 198 16.96 3.95 -6.10
N ARG A 199 16.22 4.08 -7.21
CA ARG A 199 15.21 5.13 -7.36
C ARG A 199 14.14 5.02 -6.27
N ILE A 200 13.86 6.14 -5.62
CA ILE A 200 12.80 6.30 -4.65
C ILE A 200 11.72 7.18 -5.30
N TYR A 201 10.47 6.75 -5.18
CA TYR A 201 9.28 7.52 -5.57
C TYR A 201 8.46 7.83 -4.32
N GLU A 202 8.22 9.11 -4.05
CA GLU A 202 7.27 9.56 -3.02
C GLU A 202 5.89 9.62 -3.67
N LEU A 203 5.08 8.60 -3.40
CA LEU A 203 3.80 8.41 -4.09
C LEU A 203 2.64 8.94 -3.24
N ALA A 204 1.98 9.98 -3.73
CA ALA A 204 0.85 10.60 -3.07
C ALA A 204 -0.17 11.13 -4.08
N GLY A 205 -1.38 11.43 -3.62
CA GLY A 205 -2.43 12.02 -4.44
C GLY A 205 -2.10 13.46 -4.88
N ASP A 206 -2.64 13.85 -6.03
CA ASP A 206 -2.45 15.20 -6.58
C ASP A 206 -3.14 16.29 -5.75
N ASP A 207 -4.22 15.91 -5.05
CA ASP A 207 -4.99 16.80 -4.18
C ASP A 207 -4.69 16.48 -2.71
N ALA A 208 -4.52 17.52 -1.89
CA ALA A 208 -4.39 17.38 -0.45
C ALA A 208 -5.60 18.00 0.25
N TYR A 209 -6.09 17.34 1.28
CA TYR A 209 -7.27 17.75 2.04
C TYR A 209 -7.07 17.53 3.56
N THR A 210 -7.90 18.18 4.38
CA THR A 210 -7.99 17.94 5.83
C THR A 210 -9.10 16.93 6.14
N LEU A 211 -9.11 16.34 7.34
CA LEU A 211 -10.23 15.49 7.75
C LEU A 211 -11.55 16.27 7.90
N GLU A 212 -11.48 17.59 8.12
CA GLU A 212 -12.66 18.46 8.08
C GLU A 212 -13.25 18.55 6.68
N GLU A 213 -12.41 18.74 5.66
CA GLU A 213 -12.83 18.73 4.24
C GLU A 213 -13.34 17.35 3.80
N PHE A 214 -12.74 16.25 4.31
CA PHE A 214 -13.24 14.90 4.08
C PHE A 214 -14.64 14.70 4.67
N ALA A 215 -14.87 15.11 5.93
CA ALA A 215 -16.17 15.03 6.60
C ALA A 215 -17.23 15.86 5.86
N ALA A 216 -16.86 17.06 5.38
CA ALA A 216 -17.74 17.90 4.58
C ALA A 216 -18.16 17.24 3.26
N GLU A 217 -17.23 16.55 2.57
CA GLU A 217 -17.56 15.81 1.35
C GLU A 217 -18.46 14.60 1.63
N VAL A 218 -18.23 13.87 2.74
CA VAL A 218 -19.14 12.80 3.20
C VAL A 218 -20.54 13.35 3.46
N ALA A 219 -20.65 14.49 4.15
CA ALA A 219 -21.96 15.12 4.42
C ALA A 219 -22.68 15.52 3.11
N LYS A 220 -21.94 16.09 2.17
CA LYS A 220 -22.47 16.51 0.86
C LYS A 220 -22.95 15.31 0.02
N VAL A 221 -22.19 14.23 -0.05
CA VAL A 221 -22.53 13.04 -0.84
C VAL A 221 -23.71 12.27 -0.22
N SER A 222 -23.71 12.13 1.11
CA SER A 222 -24.75 11.38 1.81
C SER A 222 -26.05 12.15 2.08
N GLY A 223 -26.02 13.49 1.96
CA GLY A 223 -27.12 14.37 2.36
C GLY A 223 -27.38 14.39 3.88
N ARG A 224 -26.47 13.86 4.70
CA ARG A 224 -26.58 13.78 6.17
C ARG A 224 -25.49 14.64 6.82
N PRO A 225 -25.79 15.31 7.94
CA PRO A 225 -24.77 16.11 8.63
C PRO A 225 -23.66 15.20 9.19
N VAL A 226 -22.43 15.50 8.83
CA VAL A 226 -21.21 14.88 9.38
C VAL A 226 -20.21 16.00 9.64
N VAL A 227 -19.69 16.07 10.87
CA VAL A 227 -18.66 17.04 11.26
C VAL A 227 -17.39 16.32 11.70
N TYR A 228 -16.24 16.92 11.46
CA TYR A 228 -14.99 16.40 12.01
C TYR A 228 -14.87 16.73 13.50
N ARG A 229 -14.49 15.74 14.30
CA ARG A 229 -14.21 15.86 15.73
C ARG A 229 -12.75 15.49 15.98
N ASN A 230 -11.91 16.51 16.11
CA ASN A 230 -10.52 16.31 16.46
C ASN A 230 -10.42 15.95 17.96
N LEU A 231 -9.75 14.83 18.26
CA LEU A 231 -9.54 14.30 19.59
C LEU A 231 -8.03 14.20 19.87
N PRO A 232 -7.60 14.25 21.14
CA PRO A 232 -6.27 13.79 21.52
C PRO A 232 -6.07 12.32 21.13
N GLU A 233 -4.81 11.93 20.79
CA GLU A 233 -4.47 10.57 20.31
C GLU A 233 -5.07 9.46 21.20
N ALA A 234 -4.90 9.57 22.53
CA ALA A 234 -5.40 8.56 23.46
C ALA A 234 -6.93 8.46 23.51
N GLU A 235 -7.65 9.58 23.32
CA GLU A 235 -9.10 9.57 23.25
C GLU A 235 -9.59 8.95 21.95
N TYR A 236 -8.91 9.24 20.82
CA TYR A 236 -9.22 8.64 19.53
C TYR A 236 -8.96 7.13 19.55
N GLU A 237 -7.84 6.67 20.13
CA GLU A 237 -7.59 5.24 20.35
C GLU A 237 -8.76 4.60 21.12
N GLY A 238 -9.25 5.26 22.17
CA GLY A 238 -10.41 4.80 22.94
C GLY A 238 -11.71 4.69 22.11
N VAL A 239 -11.92 5.58 21.15
CA VAL A 239 -13.06 5.51 20.20
C VAL A 239 -12.89 4.29 19.29
N LEU A 240 -11.71 4.06 18.73
CA LEU A 240 -11.42 2.93 17.84
C LEU A 240 -11.58 1.58 18.55
N LEU A 241 -11.14 1.48 19.80
CA LEU A 241 -11.33 0.28 20.63
C LEU A 241 -12.81 0.00 20.88
N LYS A 242 -13.61 1.03 21.18
CA LYS A 242 -15.07 0.89 21.35
C LYS A 242 -15.78 0.50 20.05
N ALA A 243 -15.24 0.91 18.91
CA ALA A 243 -15.69 0.49 17.58
C ALA A 243 -15.28 -0.94 17.22
N GLY A 244 -14.56 -1.65 18.12
CA GLY A 244 -14.18 -3.06 17.94
C GLY A 244 -12.86 -3.31 17.22
N LEU A 245 -12.03 -2.29 17.01
CA LEU A 245 -10.71 -2.50 16.43
C LEU A 245 -9.80 -3.24 17.42
N PRO A 246 -8.97 -4.20 16.95
CA PRO A 246 -7.91 -4.79 17.77
C PRO A 246 -6.98 -3.72 18.35
N LYS A 247 -6.49 -3.93 19.57
CA LYS A 247 -5.71 -2.93 20.32
C LYS A 247 -4.53 -2.36 19.53
N ASP A 248 -3.72 -3.23 18.94
CA ASP A 248 -2.51 -2.80 18.21
C ASP A 248 -2.86 -2.00 16.95
N LEU A 249 -3.98 -2.34 16.29
CA LEU A 249 -4.48 -1.60 15.14
C LEU A 249 -5.07 -0.25 15.56
N ALA A 250 -5.82 -0.18 16.65
CA ALA A 250 -6.37 1.07 17.17
C ALA A 250 -5.25 2.05 17.56
N ALA A 251 -4.23 1.57 18.27
CA ALA A 251 -3.05 2.36 18.62
C ALA A 251 -2.30 2.84 17.38
N PHE A 252 -2.11 1.98 16.38
CA PHE A 252 -1.45 2.34 15.12
C PHE A 252 -2.24 3.42 14.35
N VAL A 253 -3.55 3.27 14.22
CA VAL A 253 -4.40 4.25 13.52
C VAL A 253 -4.40 5.60 14.23
N ALA A 254 -4.54 5.63 15.57
CA ALA A 254 -4.52 6.86 16.34
C ALA A 254 -3.16 7.57 16.26
N ALA A 255 -2.07 6.81 16.36
CA ALA A 255 -0.71 7.34 16.19
C ALA A 255 -0.43 7.84 14.77
N SER A 256 -1.01 7.17 13.75
CA SER A 256 -0.90 7.61 12.36
C SER A 256 -1.59 8.95 12.14
N ASP A 257 -2.77 9.14 12.71
CA ASP A 257 -3.49 10.42 12.61
C ASP A 257 -2.75 11.55 13.34
N SER A 258 -2.14 11.29 14.50
CA SER A 258 -1.43 12.35 15.25
C SER A 258 -0.24 12.91 14.48
N VAL A 259 0.49 12.10 13.70
CA VAL A 259 1.62 12.58 12.89
C VAL A 259 1.17 13.27 11.59
N VAL A 260 -0.08 13.11 11.18
CA VAL A 260 -0.67 13.91 10.08
C VAL A 260 -0.67 15.39 10.44
N ALA A 261 -0.95 15.74 11.70
CA ALA A 261 -0.87 17.12 12.18
C ALA A 261 0.53 17.73 11.99
N GLU A 262 1.57 16.91 11.94
CA GLU A 262 2.97 17.30 11.72
C GLU A 262 3.37 17.28 10.22
N GLY A 263 2.42 16.97 9.31
CA GLY A 263 2.65 16.98 7.87
C GLY A 263 3.15 15.65 7.28
N ALA A 264 3.16 14.57 8.06
CA ALA A 264 3.72 13.27 7.61
C ALA A 264 3.03 12.67 6.38
N LEU A 265 1.80 13.06 6.07
CA LEU A 265 1.05 12.56 4.90
C LEU A 265 0.81 13.64 3.83
N PHE A 266 1.52 14.76 3.90
CA PHE A 266 1.48 15.78 2.85
C PHE A 266 2.64 15.62 1.89
N GLU A 267 2.35 15.56 0.58
CA GLU A 267 3.33 15.52 -0.51
C GLU A 267 2.72 16.18 -1.74
N ASP A 268 3.49 17.01 -2.44
CA ASP A 268 3.06 17.71 -3.64
C ASP A 268 3.92 17.39 -4.88
N GLY A 269 4.87 16.46 -4.77
CA GLY A 269 5.85 16.11 -5.78
C GLY A 269 5.30 15.44 -7.05
N ARG A 270 4.06 14.93 -7.05
CA ARG A 270 3.34 14.34 -8.20
C ARG A 270 4.03 13.15 -8.86
N ASP A 271 4.84 12.39 -8.13
CA ASP A 271 5.47 11.18 -8.67
C ASP A 271 4.43 10.13 -9.07
N LEU A 272 3.33 10.02 -8.30
CA LEU A 272 2.27 9.05 -8.58
C LEU A 272 1.60 9.34 -9.92
N SER A 273 1.07 10.54 -10.13
CA SER A 273 0.39 10.89 -11.38
C SER A 273 1.33 10.84 -12.60
N ARG A 274 2.61 11.20 -12.44
CA ARG A 274 3.62 11.01 -13.49
C ARG A 274 3.84 9.56 -13.87
N LEU A 275 3.95 8.65 -12.89
CA LEU A 275 4.14 7.22 -13.15
C LEU A 275 2.94 6.57 -13.83
N ILE A 276 1.71 6.93 -13.41
CA ILE A 276 0.50 6.35 -13.99
C ILE A 276 0.03 7.04 -15.26
N GLY A 277 0.65 8.18 -15.63
CA GLY A 277 0.35 8.93 -16.86
C GLY A 277 -1.01 9.64 -16.88
N ARG A 278 -1.61 9.84 -15.72
CA ARG A 278 -2.89 10.54 -15.53
C ARG A 278 -2.97 11.17 -14.13
N PRO A 279 -3.89 12.12 -13.89
CA PRO A 279 -4.20 12.56 -12.52
C PRO A 279 -4.62 11.40 -11.64
N THR A 280 -4.32 11.50 -10.34
CA THR A 280 -4.81 10.55 -9.34
C THR A 280 -6.31 10.70 -9.14
N LYS A 281 -6.97 9.62 -8.72
CA LYS A 281 -8.40 9.63 -8.41
C LYS A 281 -8.67 10.58 -7.25
N PRO A 282 -9.48 11.65 -7.43
CA PRO A 282 -9.79 12.57 -6.34
C PRO A 282 -10.52 11.86 -5.17
N MET A 283 -10.28 12.32 -3.94
CA MET A 283 -10.90 11.78 -2.72
C MET A 283 -12.43 11.68 -2.83
N ARG A 284 -13.08 12.69 -3.40
CA ARG A 284 -14.54 12.74 -3.59
C ARG A 284 -15.11 11.55 -4.37
N GLU A 285 -14.34 10.98 -5.32
CA GLU A 285 -14.79 9.84 -6.10
C GLU A 285 -14.78 8.55 -5.27
N THR A 286 -13.80 8.39 -4.38
CA THR A 286 -13.77 7.28 -3.42
C THR A 286 -14.90 7.40 -2.39
N VAL A 287 -15.17 8.63 -1.90
CA VAL A 287 -16.32 8.88 -1.01
C VAL A 287 -17.65 8.58 -1.70
N ALA A 288 -17.81 9.01 -2.96
CA ALA A 288 -19.04 8.77 -3.72
C ALA A 288 -19.25 7.31 -4.11
N ALA A 289 -18.19 6.54 -4.31
CA ALA A 289 -18.27 5.11 -4.60
C ALA A 289 -18.79 4.28 -3.43
N GLY A 290 -18.74 4.83 -2.20
CA GLY A 290 -19.25 4.14 -1.01
C GLY A 290 -18.56 2.81 -0.79
N GLU A 291 -17.25 2.76 -0.86
CA GLU A 291 -16.51 1.52 -0.57
C GLU A 291 -16.76 1.09 0.87
N HIS A 292 -17.70 0.19 1.03
CA HIS A 292 -18.12 -0.49 2.26
C HIS A 292 -17.33 -1.78 2.46
#